data_1ed73f99c4d0058f1badd899bde90cc6
#
_entry.id   1ed73f99c4d0058f1badd899bde90cc6
#
_cell.length_a   1.000
_cell.length_b   1.000
_cell.length_c   1.000
_cell.angle_alpha   90.00
_cell.angle_beta   90.00
_cell.angle_gamma   90.00
#
_symmetry.space_group_name_H-M   'P 1'
#
loop_
_entity.id
_entity.type
_entity.pdbx_description
1 polymer ?
#
loop_
_entity_poly.entity_id
_entity_poly.type
_entity_poly.pdbx_seq_one_letter_code
_entity_poly.pdbx_strand_id
1 'polypeptide(L)'
;VIKHIYKIISQDEARHGGAYLRYMKKAQAELGDTARAAFAKIGVLMASARRTEKPLHPTNLHVNQALYPNDTVQSRLPDPQWLEAWLDKQIRFDVEWEKKVIERILHNLSLLFERSFESVQDLNRYRKEAAARLDPQVQASV
;
A
#
# COMPACT_ATOMS: atom_id res chain seq x y z
N VAL A 1 17.10 14.14 -18.85
CA VAL A 1 15.64 14.26 -18.91
C VAL A 1 14.98 13.30 -17.92
N ILE A 2 15.21 12.00 -18.00
CA ILE A 2 14.56 10.96 -17.15
C ILE A 2 14.77 11.21 -15.65
N LYS A 3 16.01 11.49 -15.21
CA LYS A 3 16.31 11.80 -13.80
C LYS A 3 15.52 13.01 -13.28
N HIS A 4 15.30 14.01 -14.12
CA HIS A 4 14.53 15.20 -13.75
C HIS A 4 13.04 14.88 -13.57
N ILE A 5 12.47 14.09 -14.47
CA ILE A 5 11.08 13.61 -14.38
C ILE A 5 10.87 12.80 -13.10
N TYR A 6 11.73 11.83 -12.81
CA TYR A 6 11.63 11.02 -11.58
C TYR A 6 11.78 11.88 -10.32
N LYS A 7 12.62 12.92 -10.34
CA LYS A 7 12.74 13.84 -9.20
C LYS A 7 11.44 14.59 -8.94
N ILE A 8 10.77 15.07 -10.00
CA ILE A 8 9.47 15.78 -9.87
C ILE A 8 8.42 14.83 -9.33
N ILE A 9 8.30 13.62 -9.90
CA ILE A 9 7.35 12.59 -9.44
C ILE A 9 7.61 12.25 -7.97
N SER A 10 8.85 12.00 -7.58
CA SER A 10 9.20 11.68 -6.20
C SER A 10 8.86 12.81 -5.21
N GLN A 11 9.03 14.08 -5.61
CA GLN A 11 8.64 15.22 -4.78
C GLN A 11 7.12 15.34 -4.65
N ASP A 12 6.38 15.01 -5.70
CA ASP A 12 4.93 15.03 -5.71
C ASP A 12 4.37 13.90 -4.83
N GLU A 13 4.91 12.69 -4.97
CA GLU A 13 4.55 11.54 -4.10
C GLU A 13 4.86 11.81 -2.61
N ALA A 14 5.95 12.52 -2.32
CA ALA A 14 6.25 12.91 -0.94
C ALA A 14 5.21 13.90 -0.37
N ARG A 15 4.69 14.83 -1.20
CA ARG A 15 3.59 15.74 -0.81
C ARG A 15 2.28 14.98 -0.59
N HIS A 16 1.97 14.03 -1.47
CA HIS A 16 0.81 13.14 -1.33
C HIS A 16 0.90 12.34 -0.05
N GLY A 17 2.03 11.71 0.24
CA GLY A 17 2.27 10.98 1.48
C GLY A 17 2.04 11.82 2.74
N GLY A 18 2.52 13.07 2.73
CA GLY A 18 2.27 14.03 3.82
C GLY A 18 0.79 14.42 3.95
N ALA A 19 0.08 14.56 2.84
CA ALA A 19 -1.36 14.84 2.84
C ALA A 19 -2.14 13.63 3.40
N TYR A 20 -1.86 12.42 2.92
CA TYR A 20 -2.50 11.20 3.42
C TYR A 20 -2.28 11.02 4.92
N LEU A 21 -1.09 11.25 5.43
CA LEU A 21 -0.82 11.15 6.88
C LEU A 21 -1.69 12.13 7.68
N ARG A 22 -1.87 13.38 7.20
CA ARG A 22 -2.75 14.35 7.86
C ARG A 22 -4.22 13.91 7.85
N TYR A 23 -4.70 13.38 6.71
CA TYR A 23 -6.08 12.86 6.62
C TYR A 23 -6.27 11.63 7.50
N MET A 24 -5.30 10.73 7.54
CA MET A 24 -5.35 9.55 8.41
C MET A 24 -5.40 9.95 9.90
N LYS A 25 -4.61 10.95 10.33
CA LYS A 25 -4.68 11.49 11.70
C LYS A 25 -6.05 12.09 12.01
N LYS A 26 -6.62 12.85 11.07
CA LYS A 26 -7.97 13.40 11.22
C LYS A 26 -9.03 12.30 11.32
N ALA A 27 -9.00 11.33 10.41
CA ALA A 27 -9.91 10.18 10.45
C ALA A 27 -9.76 9.37 11.74
N GLN A 28 -8.55 9.20 12.26
CA GLN A 28 -8.32 8.52 13.54
C GLN A 28 -8.93 9.29 14.73
N ALA A 29 -8.85 10.62 14.72
CA ALA A 29 -9.47 11.46 15.76
C ALA A 29 -11.00 11.38 15.73
N GLU A 30 -11.60 11.29 14.53
CA GLU A 30 -13.05 11.26 14.34
C GLU A 30 -13.65 9.84 14.52
N LEU A 31 -12.97 8.80 14.01
CA LEU A 31 -13.50 7.43 13.91
C LEU A 31 -12.85 6.45 14.90
N GLY A 32 -11.85 6.89 15.66
CA GLY A 32 -11.20 6.09 16.71
C GLY A 32 -10.67 4.75 16.22
N ASP A 33 -11.07 3.67 16.88
CA ASP A 33 -10.59 2.31 16.61
C ASP A 33 -11.00 1.77 15.23
N THR A 34 -12.08 2.26 14.64
CA THR A 34 -12.47 1.91 13.26
C THR A 34 -11.37 2.32 12.27
N ALA A 35 -10.91 3.58 12.35
CA ALA A 35 -9.83 4.06 11.50
C ALA A 35 -8.50 3.33 11.80
N ARG A 36 -8.21 3.08 13.09
CA ARG A 36 -7.00 2.35 13.50
C ARG A 36 -6.96 0.94 12.92
N ALA A 37 -8.06 0.20 13.04
CA ALA A 37 -8.16 -1.16 12.50
C ALA A 37 -8.01 -1.17 10.97
N ALA A 38 -8.70 -0.26 10.27
CA ALA A 38 -8.65 -0.14 8.82
C ALA A 38 -7.24 0.22 8.31
N PHE A 39 -6.61 1.23 8.89
CA PHE A 39 -5.25 1.65 8.47
C PHE A 39 -4.20 0.60 8.81
N ALA A 40 -4.30 -0.07 9.96
CA ALA A 40 -3.42 -1.17 10.30
C ALA A 40 -3.61 -2.37 9.35
N LYS A 41 -4.85 -2.68 8.93
CA LYS A 41 -5.13 -3.71 7.91
C LYS A 41 -4.45 -3.40 6.59
N ILE A 42 -4.58 -2.16 6.10
CA ILE A 42 -3.91 -1.72 4.87
C ILE A 42 -2.38 -1.84 5.02
N GLY A 43 -1.82 -1.39 6.14
CA GLY A 43 -0.39 -1.49 6.41
C GLY A 43 0.12 -2.93 6.42
N VAL A 44 -0.61 -3.85 7.06
CA VAL A 44 -0.29 -5.28 7.05
C VAL A 44 -0.33 -5.84 5.63
N LEU A 45 -1.38 -5.51 4.84
CA LEU A 45 -1.49 -5.96 3.45
C LEU A 45 -0.33 -5.44 2.60
N MET A 46 0.03 -4.17 2.76
CA MET A 46 1.16 -3.57 2.02
C MET A 46 2.51 -4.17 2.38
N ALA A 47 2.71 -4.52 3.66
CA ALA A 47 3.98 -5.01 4.18
C ALA A 47 4.15 -6.53 4.06
N SER A 48 3.07 -7.31 4.00
CA SER A 48 3.11 -8.78 3.98
C SER A 48 2.76 -9.40 2.62
N ALA A 49 2.10 -8.66 1.72
CA ALA A 49 1.70 -9.21 0.44
C ALA A 49 2.91 -9.43 -0.47
N ARG A 50 3.18 -10.67 -0.85
CA ARG A 50 4.03 -10.95 -1.99
C ARG A 50 3.41 -10.33 -3.25
N ARG A 51 4.22 -9.92 -4.22
CA ARG A 51 3.76 -9.29 -5.47
C ARG A 51 2.65 -10.08 -6.16
N THR A 52 2.76 -11.39 -6.16
CA THR A 52 1.80 -12.32 -6.78
C THR A 52 0.49 -12.48 -6.02
N GLU A 53 0.42 -12.07 -4.76
CA GLU A 53 -0.75 -12.26 -3.90
C GLU A 53 -1.55 -10.96 -3.69
N LYS A 54 -1.06 -9.83 -4.22
CA LYS A 54 -1.80 -8.56 -4.12
C LYS A 54 -3.03 -8.63 -5.03
N PRO A 55 -4.24 -8.43 -4.50
CA PRO A 55 -5.40 -8.26 -5.35
C PRO A 55 -5.13 -7.06 -6.27
N LEU A 56 -5.48 -7.20 -7.56
CA LEU A 56 -5.42 -6.09 -8.50
C LEU A 56 -6.20 -4.92 -7.93
N HIS A 57 -5.57 -3.75 -7.89
CA HIS A 57 -6.25 -2.54 -7.43
C HIS A 57 -7.48 -2.31 -8.32
N PRO A 58 -8.67 -2.04 -7.76
CA PRO A 58 -9.89 -1.83 -8.56
C PRO A 58 -9.71 -0.83 -9.71
N THR A 59 -8.88 0.20 -9.47
CA THR A 59 -8.53 1.20 -10.50
C THR A 59 -7.81 0.58 -11.70
N ASN A 60 -6.97 -0.44 -11.49
CA ASN A 60 -6.28 -1.11 -12.61
C ASN A 60 -7.27 -1.84 -13.52
N LEU A 61 -8.32 -2.42 -12.94
CA LEU A 61 -9.39 -3.05 -13.71
C LEU A 61 -10.14 -2.02 -14.58
N HIS A 62 -10.51 -0.90 -13.99
CA HIS A 62 -11.23 0.18 -14.67
C HIS A 62 -10.35 0.89 -15.70
N VAL A 63 -9.09 1.16 -15.39
CA VAL A 63 -8.14 1.77 -16.32
C VAL A 63 -7.89 0.84 -17.51
N ASN A 64 -7.69 -0.46 -17.28
CA ASN A 64 -7.51 -1.43 -18.34
C ASN A 64 -8.76 -1.56 -19.21
N GLN A 65 -9.95 -1.59 -18.62
CA GLN A 65 -11.21 -1.61 -19.37
C GLN A 65 -11.46 -0.32 -20.16
N ALA A 66 -11.11 0.84 -19.61
CA ALA A 66 -11.28 2.14 -20.27
C ALA A 66 -10.24 2.40 -21.37
N LEU A 67 -8.97 2.00 -21.14
CA LEU A 67 -7.91 2.17 -22.13
C LEU A 67 -7.91 1.09 -23.21
N TYR A 68 -8.42 -0.11 -22.90
CA TYR A 68 -8.39 -1.29 -23.77
C TYR A 68 -9.77 -1.96 -23.83
N PRO A 69 -10.82 -1.26 -24.34
CA PRO A 69 -12.18 -1.78 -24.37
C PRO A 69 -12.33 -3.01 -25.27
N ASN A 70 -11.37 -3.25 -26.15
CA ASN A 70 -11.31 -4.43 -27.01
C ASN A 70 -9.99 -5.17 -26.77
N ASP A 71 -10.04 -6.47 -26.58
CA ASP A 71 -8.91 -7.40 -26.33
C ASP A 71 -7.72 -7.28 -27.31
N THR A 72 -7.90 -6.59 -28.41
CA THR A 72 -6.90 -6.44 -29.48
C THR A 72 -5.65 -5.65 -29.07
N VAL A 73 -5.72 -4.81 -28.02
CA VAL A 73 -4.55 -4.06 -27.54
C VAL A 73 -3.82 -4.84 -26.45
N GLN A 74 -4.52 -5.61 -25.65
CA GLN A 74 -3.94 -6.46 -24.61
C GLN A 74 -3.03 -7.54 -25.21
N SER A 75 -3.34 -8.04 -26.41
CA SER A 75 -2.48 -8.97 -27.15
C SER A 75 -1.17 -8.33 -27.69
N ARG A 76 -1.05 -7.00 -27.67
CA ARG A 76 0.15 -6.27 -28.11
C ARG A 76 1.03 -5.82 -26.94
N LEU A 77 0.54 -5.93 -25.71
CA LEU A 77 1.35 -5.66 -24.53
C LEU A 77 2.24 -6.86 -24.24
N PRO A 78 3.46 -6.63 -23.76
CA PRO A 78 4.28 -7.72 -23.29
C PRO A 78 3.53 -8.53 -22.23
N ASP A 79 3.72 -9.85 -22.25
CA ASP A 79 3.23 -10.73 -21.21
C ASP A 79 3.56 -10.11 -19.82
N PRO A 80 2.59 -9.97 -18.92
CA PRO A 80 2.81 -9.42 -17.57
C PRO A 80 3.95 -10.12 -16.83
N GLN A 81 4.09 -11.43 -16.97
CA GLN A 81 5.18 -12.21 -16.36
C GLN A 81 6.54 -11.84 -16.97
N TRP A 82 6.59 -11.64 -18.29
CA TRP A 82 7.80 -11.18 -18.96
C TRP A 82 8.16 -9.76 -18.50
N LEU A 83 7.19 -8.85 -18.42
CA LEU A 83 7.41 -7.47 -17.96
C LEU A 83 7.91 -7.44 -16.51
N GLU A 84 7.32 -8.26 -15.64
CA GLU A 84 7.75 -8.38 -14.24
C GLU A 84 9.19 -8.89 -14.15
N ALA A 85 9.52 -9.97 -14.86
CA ALA A 85 10.87 -10.52 -14.90
C ALA A 85 11.89 -9.53 -15.49
N TRP A 86 11.47 -8.76 -16.51
CA TRP A 86 12.32 -7.73 -17.10
C TRP A 86 12.56 -6.56 -16.11
N LEU A 87 11.49 -6.08 -15.44
CA LEU A 87 11.60 -5.03 -14.42
C LEU A 87 12.49 -5.47 -13.23
N ASP A 88 12.32 -6.68 -12.75
CA ASP A 88 13.14 -7.22 -11.67
C ASP A 88 14.62 -7.29 -12.04
N LYS A 89 14.91 -7.63 -13.29
CA LYS A 89 16.28 -7.65 -13.82
C LYS A 89 16.89 -6.25 -13.96
N GLN A 90 16.06 -5.24 -14.33
CA GLN A 90 16.53 -3.87 -14.55
C GLN A 90 16.62 -3.05 -13.27
N ILE A 91 15.66 -3.21 -12.37
CA ILE A 91 15.51 -2.35 -11.19
C ILE A 91 16.07 -3.01 -9.94
N ARG A 92 16.34 -4.32 -9.97
CA ARG A 92 16.82 -5.10 -8.83
C ARG A 92 16.04 -4.75 -7.56
N PHE A 93 14.76 -5.04 -7.56
CA PHE A 93 13.97 -5.05 -6.33
C PHE A 93 14.45 -6.22 -5.47
N ASP A 94 15.61 -6.02 -4.86
CA ASP A 94 16.23 -7.01 -4.00
C ASP A 94 15.60 -7.00 -2.60
N VAL A 95 15.95 -8.00 -1.81
CA VAL A 95 15.49 -8.18 -0.43
C VAL A 95 15.78 -6.94 0.43
N GLU A 96 16.87 -6.24 0.17
CA GLU A 96 17.26 -5.01 0.88
C GLU A 96 16.29 -3.86 0.61
N TRP A 97 15.84 -3.71 -0.64
CA TRP A 97 14.86 -2.68 -0.99
C TRP A 97 13.51 -2.98 -0.35
N GLU A 98 13.05 -4.24 -0.41
CA GLU A 98 11.81 -4.67 0.21
C GLU A 98 11.83 -4.42 1.72
N LYS A 99 12.92 -4.74 2.39
CA LYS A 99 13.14 -4.45 3.81
C LYS A 99 12.99 -2.96 4.11
N LYS A 100 13.64 -2.09 3.34
CA LYS A 100 13.53 -0.63 3.51
C LYS A 100 12.10 -0.10 3.31
N VAL A 101 11.34 -0.68 2.39
CA VAL A 101 9.93 -0.32 2.20
C VAL A 101 9.10 -0.72 3.41
N ILE A 102 9.28 -1.94 3.92
CA ILE A 102 8.59 -2.42 5.13
C ILE A 102 8.93 -1.54 6.33
N GLU A 103 10.21 -1.26 6.57
CA GLU A 103 10.68 -0.37 7.62
C GLU A 103 10.02 1.02 7.53
N ARG A 104 9.90 1.57 6.31
CA ARG A 104 9.24 2.86 6.10
C ARG A 104 7.75 2.83 6.40
N ILE A 105 7.06 1.76 6.01
CA ILE A 105 5.64 1.55 6.32
C ILE A 105 5.43 1.48 7.84
N LEU A 106 6.22 0.66 8.53
CA LEU A 106 6.15 0.52 9.99
C LEU A 106 6.45 1.84 10.70
N HIS A 107 7.47 2.57 10.25
CA HIS A 107 7.80 3.89 10.79
C HIS A 107 6.64 4.89 10.63
N ASN A 108 6.05 5.01 9.46
CA ASN A 108 4.94 5.92 9.21
C ASN A 108 3.71 5.58 10.06
N LEU A 109 3.40 4.27 10.20
CA LEU A 109 2.29 3.82 11.05
C LEU A 109 2.61 3.99 12.54
N SER A 110 3.87 3.88 12.94
CA SER A 110 4.30 4.19 14.31
C SER A 110 4.04 5.66 14.65
N LEU A 111 4.33 6.58 13.72
CA LEU A 111 4.03 8.01 13.87
C LEU A 111 2.53 8.30 13.87
N LEU A 112 1.75 7.54 13.09
CA LEU A 112 0.30 7.70 13.02
C LEU A 112 -0.38 7.27 14.32
N PHE A 113 0.02 6.10 14.84
CA PHE A 113 -0.63 5.47 16.00
C PHE A 113 0.03 5.82 17.33
N GLU A 114 1.10 6.64 17.31
CA GLU A 114 1.89 7.00 18.49
C GLU A 114 2.37 5.77 19.29
N ARG A 115 2.71 4.71 18.54
CA ARG A 115 3.15 3.41 19.06
C ARG A 115 4.23 2.83 18.16
N SER A 116 5.34 2.38 18.71
CA SER A 116 6.41 1.72 17.95
C SER A 116 5.95 0.36 17.42
N PHE A 117 6.27 0.09 16.15
CA PHE A 117 6.12 -1.23 15.51
C PHE A 117 7.49 -1.67 15.00
N GLU A 118 7.99 -2.77 15.53
CA GLU A 118 9.28 -3.34 15.12
C GLU A 118 9.12 -4.38 14.01
N SER A 119 7.90 -4.91 13.84
CA SER A 119 7.60 -5.95 12.86
C SER A 119 6.18 -5.85 12.31
N VAL A 120 5.96 -6.50 11.16
CA VAL A 120 4.62 -6.67 10.58
C VAL A 120 3.71 -7.46 11.53
N GLN A 121 4.28 -8.39 12.30
CA GLN A 121 3.55 -9.17 13.30
C GLN A 121 3.02 -8.27 14.44
N ASP A 122 3.80 -7.28 14.89
CA ASP A 122 3.36 -6.31 15.90
C ASP A 122 2.23 -5.44 15.38
N LEU A 123 2.34 -4.97 14.13
CA LEU A 123 1.29 -4.22 13.46
C LEU A 123 0.00 -5.06 13.33
N ASN A 124 0.12 -6.34 12.96
CA ASN A 124 -1.02 -7.23 12.83
C ASN A 124 -1.69 -7.53 14.19
N ARG A 125 -0.89 -7.63 15.25
CA ARG A 125 -1.41 -7.74 16.63
C ARG A 125 -2.20 -6.50 17.01
N TYR A 126 -1.65 -5.31 16.77
CA TYR A 126 -2.35 -4.05 17.00
C TYR A 126 -3.65 -3.94 16.20
N ARG A 127 -3.65 -4.36 14.93
CA ARG A 127 -4.87 -4.44 14.11
C ARG A 127 -5.96 -5.28 14.78
N LYS A 128 -5.59 -6.47 15.27
CA LYS A 128 -6.52 -7.37 15.96
C LYS A 128 -7.04 -6.77 17.26
N GLU A 129 -6.18 -6.10 18.03
CA GLU A 129 -6.56 -5.40 19.27
C GLU A 129 -7.54 -4.26 18.97
N ALA A 130 -7.29 -3.46 17.93
CA ALA A 130 -8.19 -2.38 17.53
C ALA A 130 -9.53 -2.93 17.03
N ALA A 131 -9.52 -3.96 16.19
CA ALA A 131 -10.72 -4.59 15.67
C ALA A 131 -11.57 -5.21 16.80
N ALA A 132 -10.95 -5.82 17.82
CA ALA A 132 -11.66 -6.42 18.94
C ALA A 132 -12.43 -5.43 19.82
N ARG A 133 -12.10 -4.13 19.72
CA ARG A 133 -12.84 -3.05 20.41
C ARG A 133 -14.02 -2.51 19.62
N LEU A 134 -14.21 -2.95 18.37
CA LEU A 134 -15.31 -2.53 17.53
C LEU A 134 -16.56 -3.36 17.79
N ASP A 135 -17.72 -2.75 17.51
CA ASP A 135 -18.98 -3.47 17.43
C ASP A 135 -18.89 -4.63 16.42
N PRO A 136 -19.48 -5.81 16.71
CA PRO A 136 -19.45 -6.96 15.80
C PRO A 136 -19.95 -6.66 14.38
N GLN A 137 -20.91 -5.74 14.23
CA GLN A 137 -21.39 -5.32 12.90
C GLN A 137 -20.34 -4.52 12.12
N VAL A 138 -19.51 -3.75 12.82
CA VAL A 138 -18.42 -2.96 12.21
C VAL A 138 -17.18 -3.84 11.95
N GLN A 139 -16.96 -4.85 12.79
CA GLN A 139 -15.82 -5.79 12.61
C GLN A 139 -15.87 -6.50 11.26
N ALA A 140 -17.03 -6.86 10.75
CA ALA A 140 -17.20 -7.57 9.49
C ALA A 140 -16.80 -6.72 8.26
N SER A 141 -16.76 -5.39 8.38
CA SER A 141 -16.45 -4.45 7.29
C SER A 141 -15.00 -3.91 7.32
N VAL A 142 -14.24 -4.19 8.37
CA VAL A 142 -12.86 -3.73 8.58
C VAL A 142 -11.88 -4.90 8.47
#